data_fc7d90a71b40075bc1595ea003401a01
#
_entry.id   fc7d90a71b40075bc1595ea003401a01
#
_cell.length_a   1.000
_cell.length_b   1.000
_cell.length_c   1.000
_cell.angle_alpha   90.00
_cell.angle_beta   90.00
_cell.angle_gamma   90.00
#
_symmetry.space_group_name_H-M   'P 1'
#
loop_
_entity.id
_entity.type
_entity.pdbx_description
1 polymer ?
#
loop_
_entity_poly.entity_id
_entity_poly.type
_entity_poly.pdbx_seq_one_letter_code
_entity_poly.pdbx_strand_id
1 'polypeptide(L)'
;VREHEIRSIIGPNGAGKSTLLNCINGVYTPSEGSITFRGKTFSHMNSRQVAEMGVARTFQNLALFKGMSVIDNIMTGRNLRIKSNLFLQALRIGPAEREEFKHREFVEHIIDFLEIQAYRKTPVGQLPYGLQKRVDLGRALAMEPQVLLLDEPMAGMNVEEKQDMCRFVLDVNEEFG
;
A
#
# COMPACT_ATOMS: atom_id res chain seq x y z
N VAL A 1 -17.16 6.66 3.72
CA VAL A 1 -16.12 7.34 2.93
C VAL A 1 -16.62 7.38 1.49
N ARG A 2 -16.53 8.53 0.83
CA ARG A 2 -16.93 8.74 -0.57
C ARG A 2 -15.70 8.59 -1.46
N GLU A 3 -15.92 8.49 -2.76
CA GLU A 3 -14.81 8.54 -3.74
C GLU A 3 -14.08 9.89 -3.61
N HIS A 4 -12.77 9.88 -3.75
CA HIS A 4 -11.86 11.03 -3.60
C HIS A 4 -11.92 11.74 -2.22
N GLU A 5 -12.44 11.07 -1.18
CA GLU A 5 -12.52 11.62 0.16
C GLU A 5 -11.35 11.15 1.03
N ILE A 6 -10.61 12.10 1.61
CA ILE A 6 -9.65 11.84 2.68
C ILE A 6 -10.38 11.97 4.02
N ARG A 7 -10.41 10.90 4.80
CA ARG A 7 -11.07 10.87 6.10
C ARG A 7 -10.12 10.48 7.21
N SER A 8 -10.00 11.31 8.22
CA SER A 8 -9.20 11.05 9.41
C SER A 8 -10.03 10.41 10.52
N ILE A 9 -9.46 9.41 11.20
CA ILE A 9 -9.99 8.80 12.41
C ILE A 9 -9.18 9.33 13.59
N ILE A 10 -9.78 10.14 14.43
CA ILE A 10 -9.12 10.82 15.55
C ILE A 10 -9.64 10.27 16.87
N GLY A 11 -8.77 10.10 17.86
CA GLY A 11 -9.11 9.65 19.20
C GLY A 11 -7.87 9.35 20.02
N PRO A 12 -7.99 9.24 21.37
CA PRO A 12 -6.88 8.92 22.24
C PRO A 12 -6.31 7.52 21.98
N ASN A 13 -5.15 7.23 22.59
CA ASN A 13 -4.60 5.88 22.57
C ASN A 13 -5.57 4.91 23.25
N GLY A 14 -5.77 3.73 22.67
CA GLY A 14 -6.75 2.75 23.15
C GLY A 14 -8.20 2.98 22.71
N ALA A 15 -8.53 4.04 21.97
CA ALA A 15 -9.89 4.30 21.47
C ALA A 15 -10.38 3.32 20.37
N GLY A 16 -9.57 2.32 19.98
CA GLY A 16 -9.96 1.34 18.99
C GLY A 16 -9.70 1.72 17.53
N LYS A 17 -8.93 2.79 17.24
CA LYS A 17 -8.61 3.23 15.86
C LYS A 17 -8.01 2.10 15.02
N SER A 18 -6.92 1.48 15.49
CA SER A 18 -6.27 0.36 14.79
C SER A 18 -7.16 -0.89 14.76
N THR A 19 -8.01 -1.10 15.78
CA THR A 19 -9.00 -2.19 15.77
C THR A 19 -10.00 -2.01 14.65
N LEU A 20 -10.51 -0.80 14.45
CA LEU A 20 -11.41 -0.48 13.33
C LEU A 20 -10.70 -0.73 11.98
N LEU A 21 -9.47 -0.27 11.81
CA LEU A 21 -8.67 -0.54 10.59
C LEU A 21 -8.42 -2.03 10.40
N ASN A 22 -8.20 -2.80 11.48
CA ASN A 22 -8.05 -4.25 11.43
C ASN A 22 -9.34 -4.96 10.99
N CYS A 23 -10.50 -4.47 11.42
CA CYS A 23 -11.80 -4.98 10.96
C CYS A 23 -12.00 -4.67 9.46
N ILE A 24 -11.74 -3.44 9.03
CA ILE A 24 -11.88 -3.04 7.61
C ILE A 24 -10.94 -3.87 6.73
N ASN A 25 -9.71 -4.13 7.19
CA ASN A 25 -8.71 -4.90 6.44
C ASN A 25 -8.87 -6.44 6.57
N GLY A 26 -9.92 -6.92 7.24
CA GLY A 26 -10.21 -8.35 7.38
C GLY A 26 -9.21 -9.12 8.25
N VAL A 27 -8.44 -8.43 9.11
CA VAL A 27 -7.57 -9.03 10.13
C VAL A 27 -8.40 -9.48 11.33
N TYR A 28 -9.40 -8.67 11.70
CA TYR A 28 -10.37 -9.00 12.75
C TYR A 28 -11.77 -9.11 12.16
N THR A 29 -12.55 -10.03 12.71
CA THR A 29 -13.99 -10.12 12.45
C THR A 29 -14.72 -9.21 13.43
N PRO A 30 -15.56 -8.26 12.98
CA PRO A 30 -16.39 -7.47 13.89
C PRO A 30 -17.31 -8.38 14.70
N SER A 31 -17.45 -8.10 16.00
CA SER A 31 -18.41 -8.85 16.87
C SER A 31 -19.85 -8.56 16.47
N GLU A 32 -20.13 -7.32 16.05
CA GLU A 32 -21.45 -6.86 15.63
C GLU A 32 -21.30 -5.87 14.47
N GLY A 33 -22.36 -5.70 13.69
CA GLY A 33 -22.39 -4.79 12.55
C GLY A 33 -21.94 -5.42 11.24
N SER A 34 -21.72 -4.58 10.23
CA SER A 34 -21.34 -5.00 8.89
C SER A 34 -20.48 -3.95 8.21
N ILE A 35 -19.71 -4.36 7.22
CA ILE A 35 -18.91 -3.48 6.38
C ILE A 35 -19.49 -3.49 4.97
N THR A 36 -19.82 -2.33 4.43
CA THR A 36 -20.32 -2.19 3.06
C THR A 36 -19.25 -1.55 2.19
N PHE A 37 -18.91 -2.21 1.09
CA PHE A 37 -17.98 -1.70 0.08
C PHE A 37 -18.62 -1.84 -1.30
N ARG A 38 -18.77 -0.72 -2.04
CA ARG A 38 -19.39 -0.66 -3.36
C ARG A 38 -20.76 -1.37 -3.41
N GLY A 39 -21.61 -1.11 -2.42
CA GLY A 39 -22.95 -1.69 -2.33
C GLY A 39 -23.01 -3.16 -1.91
N LYS A 40 -21.87 -3.83 -1.73
CA LYS A 40 -21.81 -5.20 -1.19
C LYS A 40 -21.54 -5.14 0.31
N THR A 41 -22.39 -5.79 1.08
CA THR A 41 -22.30 -5.84 2.56
C THR A 41 -21.72 -7.17 3.01
N PHE A 42 -20.79 -7.10 3.94
CA PHE A 42 -20.06 -8.23 4.48
C PHE A 42 -20.08 -8.20 6.00
N SER A 43 -20.30 -9.36 6.60
CA SER A 43 -20.13 -9.58 8.05
C SER A 43 -18.75 -10.17 8.37
N HIS A 44 -18.15 -10.86 7.39
CA HIS A 44 -16.83 -11.46 7.51
C HIS A 44 -16.13 -11.51 6.15
N MET A 45 -14.86 -11.07 6.12
CA MET A 45 -13.94 -11.24 5.00
C MET A 45 -12.53 -11.47 5.54
N ASN A 46 -11.74 -12.27 4.85
CA ASN A 46 -10.32 -12.38 5.14
C ASN A 46 -9.50 -11.28 4.42
N SER A 47 -8.29 -11.01 4.90
CA SER A 47 -7.43 -9.93 4.38
C SER A 47 -7.13 -10.07 2.89
N ARG A 48 -7.05 -11.30 2.37
CA ARG A 48 -6.83 -11.53 0.92
C ARG A 48 -8.02 -11.06 0.09
N GLN A 49 -9.25 -11.42 0.50
CA GLN A 49 -10.46 -10.97 -0.18
C GLN A 49 -10.59 -9.45 -0.17
N VAL A 50 -10.24 -8.82 0.98
CA VAL A 50 -10.25 -7.36 1.13
C VAL A 50 -9.24 -6.72 0.17
N ALA A 51 -8.03 -7.28 0.07
CA ALA A 51 -7.00 -6.80 -0.86
C ALA A 51 -7.41 -6.97 -2.34
N GLU A 52 -8.02 -8.12 -2.69
CA GLU A 52 -8.55 -8.39 -4.03
C GLU A 52 -9.69 -7.42 -4.41
N MET A 53 -10.42 -6.89 -3.43
CA MET A 53 -11.44 -5.85 -3.62
C MET A 53 -10.86 -4.45 -3.83
N GLY A 54 -9.55 -4.26 -3.68
CA GLY A 54 -8.88 -2.99 -3.87
C GLY A 54 -8.72 -2.16 -2.59
N VAL A 55 -8.67 -2.78 -1.42
CA VAL A 55 -8.31 -2.11 -0.17
C VAL A 55 -6.85 -2.42 0.15
N ALA A 56 -6.01 -1.40 0.18
CA ALA A 56 -4.62 -1.52 0.63
C ALA A 56 -4.43 -0.86 2.00
N ARG A 57 -3.40 -1.30 2.73
CA ARG A 57 -3.04 -0.74 4.03
C ARG A 57 -1.53 -0.62 4.18
N THR A 58 -1.09 0.51 4.73
CA THR A 58 0.25 0.61 5.34
C THR A 58 0.17 0.18 6.80
N PHE A 59 1.23 -0.41 7.31
CA PHE A 59 1.26 -0.88 8.70
C PHE A 59 2.04 0.10 9.58
N GLN A 60 1.64 0.23 10.83
CA GLN A 60 2.38 1.01 11.83
C GLN A 60 3.83 0.52 11.94
N ASN A 61 4.02 -0.80 12.02
CA ASN A 61 5.34 -1.43 11.92
C ASN A 61 5.62 -1.80 10.47
N LEU A 62 6.72 -1.28 9.93
CA LEU A 62 7.13 -1.53 8.55
C LEU A 62 7.32 -3.03 8.29
N ALA A 63 6.49 -3.59 7.43
CA ALA A 63 6.58 -4.98 6.99
C ALA A 63 7.36 -5.10 5.67
N LEU A 64 8.51 -4.41 5.55
CA LEU A 64 9.36 -4.41 4.37
C LEU A 64 10.38 -5.55 4.39
N PHE A 65 10.71 -6.06 3.24
CA PHE A 65 11.78 -7.04 3.04
C PHE A 65 13.13 -6.32 3.03
N LYS A 66 13.80 -6.25 4.18
CA LYS A 66 15.00 -5.43 4.40
C LYS A 66 16.16 -5.73 3.45
N GLY A 67 16.29 -6.97 2.98
CA GLY A 67 17.33 -7.40 2.04
C GLY A 67 17.01 -7.15 0.58
N MET A 68 15.76 -6.79 0.25
CA MET A 68 15.34 -6.48 -1.12
C MET A 68 15.51 -5.00 -1.42
N SER A 69 15.72 -4.67 -2.70
CA SER A 69 15.78 -3.28 -3.16
C SER A 69 14.44 -2.55 -3.00
N VAL A 70 14.47 -1.21 -3.10
CA VAL A 70 13.26 -0.38 -3.11
C VAL A 70 12.29 -0.84 -4.18
N ILE A 71 12.76 -0.96 -5.42
CA ILE A 71 11.91 -1.37 -6.54
C ILE A 71 11.31 -2.75 -6.32
N ASP A 72 12.08 -3.72 -5.83
CA ASP A 72 11.58 -5.07 -5.61
C ASP A 72 10.56 -5.12 -4.46
N ASN A 73 10.76 -4.32 -3.39
CA ASN A 73 9.76 -4.18 -2.32
C ASN A 73 8.43 -3.65 -2.86
N ILE A 74 8.46 -2.57 -3.66
CA ILE A 74 7.24 -1.99 -4.24
C ILE A 74 6.60 -2.97 -5.24
N MET A 75 7.40 -3.69 -6.03
CA MET A 75 6.92 -4.73 -6.94
C MET A 75 6.13 -5.84 -6.23
N THR A 76 6.41 -6.13 -4.94
CA THR A 76 5.59 -7.12 -4.20
C THR A 76 4.12 -6.72 -4.09
N GLY A 77 3.80 -5.41 -4.13
CA GLY A 77 2.42 -4.91 -4.18
C GLY A 77 1.68 -5.31 -5.46
N ARG A 78 2.40 -5.62 -6.55
CA ARG A 78 1.80 -6.04 -7.82
C ARG A 78 1.35 -7.51 -7.84
N ASN A 79 1.72 -8.32 -6.83
CA ASN A 79 1.47 -9.76 -6.83
C ASN A 79 -0.01 -10.15 -7.06
N LEU A 80 -0.96 -9.36 -6.58
CA LEU A 80 -2.40 -9.59 -6.80
C LEU A 80 -2.87 -9.20 -8.21
N ARG A 81 -2.08 -8.42 -8.94
CA ARG A 81 -2.38 -7.92 -10.29
C ARG A 81 -1.74 -8.77 -11.38
N ILE A 82 -0.71 -9.53 -11.06
CA ILE A 82 -0.02 -10.42 -11.99
C ILE A 82 -0.92 -11.63 -12.28
N LYS A 83 -1.29 -11.80 -13.55
CA LYS A 83 -2.18 -12.87 -14.00
C LYS A 83 -1.45 -14.00 -14.73
N SER A 84 -0.22 -13.75 -15.16
CA SER A 84 0.56 -14.75 -15.90
C SER A 84 0.93 -15.95 -15.02
N ASN A 85 0.90 -17.14 -15.63
CA ASN A 85 1.24 -18.38 -14.95
C ASN A 85 2.73 -18.40 -14.56
N LEU A 86 3.03 -18.91 -13.35
CA LEU A 86 4.39 -18.99 -12.79
C LEU A 86 5.41 -19.61 -13.78
N PHE A 87 4.97 -20.57 -14.59
CA PHE A 87 5.77 -21.21 -15.64
C PHE A 87 6.18 -20.25 -16.76
N LEU A 88 5.26 -19.40 -17.22
CA LEU A 88 5.53 -18.41 -18.27
C LEU A 88 6.42 -17.27 -17.74
N GLN A 89 6.28 -16.93 -16.46
CA GLN A 89 7.15 -15.95 -15.78
C GLN A 89 8.58 -16.49 -15.66
N ALA A 90 8.75 -17.76 -15.27
CA ALA A 90 10.07 -18.38 -15.13
C ALA A 90 10.84 -18.46 -16.47
N LEU A 91 10.12 -18.63 -17.58
CA LEU A 91 10.70 -18.72 -18.93
C LEU A 91 10.89 -17.35 -19.60
N ARG A 92 10.34 -16.26 -19.03
CA ARG A 92 10.37 -14.89 -19.59
C ARG A 92 9.98 -14.82 -21.08
N ILE A 93 8.94 -15.57 -21.48
CA ILE A 93 8.53 -15.69 -22.89
C ILE A 93 7.18 -14.96 -23.13
N GLY A 94 7.18 -14.06 -24.12
CA GLY A 94 5.98 -13.51 -24.74
C GLY A 94 5.10 -12.63 -23.83
N PRO A 95 3.85 -13.05 -23.52
CA PRO A 95 2.90 -12.22 -22.79
C PRO A 95 3.36 -11.88 -21.35
N ALA A 96 4.09 -12.80 -20.68
CA ALA A 96 4.58 -12.62 -19.33
C ALA A 96 5.65 -11.51 -19.23
N GLU A 97 6.53 -11.40 -20.23
CA GLU A 97 7.54 -10.34 -20.29
C GLU A 97 6.89 -8.96 -20.48
N ARG A 98 5.87 -8.87 -21.34
CA ARG A 98 5.12 -7.62 -21.54
C ARG A 98 4.33 -7.21 -20.29
N GLU A 99 3.80 -8.17 -19.54
CA GLU A 99 3.09 -7.94 -18.30
C GLU A 99 4.09 -7.44 -17.22
N GLU A 100 5.25 -8.11 -17.07
CA GLU A 100 6.31 -7.69 -16.16
C GLU A 100 6.79 -6.27 -16.46
N PHE A 101 6.99 -5.94 -17.76
CA PHE A 101 7.40 -4.60 -18.17
C PHE A 101 6.39 -3.53 -17.75
N LYS A 102 5.09 -3.75 -17.98
CA LYS A 102 4.03 -2.82 -17.55
C LYS A 102 3.98 -2.63 -16.04
N HIS A 103 4.12 -3.72 -15.27
CA HIS A 103 4.15 -3.64 -13.82
C HIS A 103 5.37 -2.87 -13.34
N ARG A 104 6.52 -3.07 -13.97
CA ARG A 104 7.74 -2.35 -13.65
C ARG A 104 7.65 -0.86 -13.99
N GLU A 105 7.10 -0.51 -15.14
CA GLU A 105 6.85 0.88 -15.56
C GLU A 105 5.94 1.61 -14.55
N PHE A 106 4.87 0.95 -14.11
CA PHE A 106 3.99 1.51 -13.09
C PHE A 106 4.69 1.69 -11.73
N VAL A 107 5.54 0.76 -11.33
CA VAL A 107 6.33 0.88 -10.09
C VAL A 107 7.38 1.99 -10.20
N GLU A 108 8.02 2.17 -11.36
CA GLU A 108 8.94 3.31 -11.58
C GLU A 108 8.20 4.65 -11.47
N HIS A 109 6.97 4.76 -11.98
CA HIS A 109 6.12 5.94 -11.78
C HIS A 109 5.85 6.22 -10.29
N ILE A 110 5.56 5.20 -9.49
CA ILE A 110 5.41 5.34 -8.04
C ILE A 110 6.72 5.80 -7.38
N ILE A 111 7.86 5.26 -7.80
CA ILE A 111 9.19 5.66 -7.30
C ILE A 111 9.45 7.13 -7.59
N ASP A 112 9.10 7.59 -8.79
CA ASP A 112 9.22 8.98 -9.18
C ASP A 112 8.29 9.88 -8.38
N PHE A 113 7.02 9.51 -8.25
CA PHE A 113 6.03 10.21 -7.42
C PHE A 113 6.49 10.40 -5.98
N LEU A 114 7.08 9.37 -5.37
CA LEU A 114 7.55 9.39 -3.97
C LEU A 114 8.94 10.01 -3.80
N GLU A 115 9.57 10.49 -4.90
CA GLU A 115 10.90 11.14 -4.89
C GLU A 115 12.00 10.25 -4.28
N ILE A 116 12.00 8.95 -4.62
CA ILE A 116 12.98 7.97 -4.11
C ILE A 116 13.82 7.31 -5.22
N GLN A 117 13.90 7.93 -6.40
CA GLN A 117 14.62 7.41 -7.58
C GLN A 117 16.09 7.10 -7.29
N ALA A 118 16.75 7.97 -6.52
CA ALA A 118 18.16 7.81 -6.15
C ALA A 118 18.43 6.50 -5.39
N TYR A 119 17.41 5.97 -4.72
CA TYR A 119 17.50 4.78 -3.86
C TYR A 119 16.90 3.51 -4.46
N ARG A 120 16.39 3.56 -5.71
CA ARG A 120 15.61 2.48 -6.34
C ARG A 120 16.23 1.09 -6.25
N LYS A 121 17.57 1.00 -6.30
CA LYS A 121 18.34 -0.27 -6.21
C LYS A 121 18.95 -0.53 -4.83
N THR A 122 18.75 0.38 -3.88
CA THR A 122 19.29 0.26 -2.53
C THR A 122 18.46 -0.74 -1.73
N PRO A 123 19.06 -1.65 -0.97
CA PRO A 123 18.35 -2.49 -0.02
C PRO A 123 17.60 -1.63 1.01
N VAL A 124 16.31 -1.90 1.20
CA VAL A 124 15.44 -1.05 2.04
C VAL A 124 15.94 -0.97 3.49
N GLY A 125 16.57 -2.03 4.00
CA GLY A 125 17.13 -2.03 5.35
C GLY A 125 18.28 -1.03 5.59
N GLN A 126 18.86 -0.44 4.52
CA GLN A 126 19.93 0.56 4.59
C GLN A 126 19.37 2.00 4.54
N LEU A 127 18.09 2.17 4.27
CA LEU A 127 17.47 3.48 4.16
C LEU A 127 17.17 4.10 5.52
N PRO A 128 17.22 5.44 5.65
CA PRO A 128 16.60 6.17 6.75
C PRO A 128 15.13 5.81 6.92
N TYR A 129 14.62 5.92 8.15
CA TYR A 129 13.26 5.50 8.48
C TYR A 129 12.18 6.19 7.65
N GLY A 130 12.29 7.50 7.41
CA GLY A 130 11.36 8.26 6.57
C GLY A 130 11.28 7.72 5.14
N LEU A 131 12.42 7.36 4.53
CA LEU A 131 12.44 6.74 3.21
C LEU A 131 11.83 5.33 3.21
N GLN A 132 12.04 4.54 4.28
CA GLN A 132 11.37 3.25 4.43
C GLN A 132 9.84 3.41 4.48
N LYS A 133 9.33 4.45 5.15
CA LYS A 133 7.89 4.79 5.15
C LYS A 133 7.37 5.15 3.76
N ARG A 134 8.15 5.89 2.95
CA ARG A 134 7.79 6.16 1.54
C ARG A 134 7.72 4.85 0.73
N VAL A 135 8.66 3.92 0.93
CA VAL A 135 8.62 2.59 0.28
C VAL A 135 7.38 1.79 0.69
N ASP A 136 6.98 1.83 1.96
CA ASP A 136 5.76 1.14 2.44
C ASP A 136 4.50 1.73 1.81
N LEU A 137 4.42 3.07 1.70
CA LEU A 137 3.36 3.75 0.94
C LEU A 137 3.37 3.33 -0.53
N GLY A 138 4.53 3.33 -1.18
CA GLY A 138 4.67 2.91 -2.58
C GLY A 138 4.23 1.48 -2.82
N ARG A 139 4.52 0.57 -1.90
CA ARG A 139 4.04 -0.82 -1.97
C ARG A 139 2.52 -0.91 -1.88
N ALA A 140 1.89 -0.09 -1.04
CA ALA A 140 0.43 -0.03 -0.95
C ALA A 140 -0.18 0.56 -2.23
N LEU A 141 0.40 1.64 -2.79
CA LEU A 141 -0.02 2.23 -4.06
C LEU A 141 0.14 1.27 -5.25
N ALA A 142 1.18 0.43 -5.23
CA ALA A 142 1.41 -0.57 -6.27
C ALA A 142 0.27 -1.60 -6.39
N MET A 143 -0.58 -1.74 -5.39
CA MET A 143 -1.80 -2.55 -5.47
C MET A 143 -2.91 -1.88 -6.30
N GLU A 144 -2.76 -0.62 -6.73
CA GLU A 144 -3.82 0.22 -7.34
C GLU A 144 -5.09 0.19 -6.46
N PRO A 145 -4.99 0.64 -5.21
CA PRO A 145 -6.09 0.52 -4.28
C PRO A 145 -7.20 1.53 -4.61
N GLN A 146 -8.44 1.16 -4.29
CA GLN A 146 -9.59 2.05 -4.30
C GLN A 146 -9.84 2.67 -2.93
N VAL A 147 -9.32 2.02 -1.90
CA VAL A 147 -9.28 2.54 -0.52
C VAL A 147 -7.89 2.28 0.04
N LEU A 148 -7.23 3.34 0.45
CA LEU A 148 -5.93 3.28 1.10
C LEU A 148 -6.10 3.56 2.60
N LEU A 149 -5.76 2.59 3.44
CA LEU A 149 -5.78 2.70 4.89
C LEU A 149 -4.38 3.05 5.40
N LEU A 150 -4.23 4.20 6.02
CA LEU A 150 -2.98 4.68 6.59
C LEU A 150 -3.06 4.60 8.13
N ASP A 151 -2.26 3.75 8.75
CA ASP A 151 -2.19 3.59 10.20
C ASP A 151 -0.94 4.31 10.74
N GLU A 152 -1.14 5.50 11.30
CA GLU A 152 -0.07 6.36 11.81
C GLU A 152 1.10 6.55 10.81
N PRO A 153 0.83 7.00 9.56
CA PRO A 153 1.84 7.03 8.50
C PRO A 153 3.05 7.92 8.83
N MET A 154 2.88 8.88 9.75
CA MET A 154 3.90 9.87 10.13
C MET A 154 4.58 9.57 11.47
N ALA A 155 4.24 8.45 12.13
CA ALA A 155 4.84 8.08 13.40
C ALA A 155 6.35 7.86 13.24
N GLY A 156 7.15 8.41 14.17
CA GLY A 156 8.61 8.25 14.16
C GLY A 156 9.38 9.12 13.17
N MET A 157 8.69 9.97 12.38
CA MET A 157 9.29 10.90 11.41
C MET A 157 9.63 12.24 12.07
N ASN A 158 10.66 12.93 11.56
CA ASN A 158 10.95 14.32 11.89
C ASN A 158 9.94 15.28 11.22
N VAL A 159 10.06 16.60 11.46
CA VAL A 159 9.07 17.59 10.97
C VAL A 159 9.04 17.67 9.45
N GLU A 160 10.20 17.66 8.81
CA GLU A 160 10.35 17.76 7.35
C GLU A 160 9.78 16.52 6.65
N GLU A 161 10.15 15.33 7.14
CA GLU A 161 9.62 14.06 6.64
C GLU A 161 8.09 13.96 6.79
N LYS A 162 7.53 14.52 7.89
CA LYS A 162 6.06 14.59 8.08
C LYS A 162 5.39 15.49 7.06
N GLN A 163 5.99 16.64 6.75
CA GLN A 163 5.47 17.55 5.75
C GLN A 163 5.44 16.90 4.36
N ASP A 164 6.53 16.24 3.99
CA ASP A 164 6.60 15.48 2.73
C ASP A 164 5.54 14.37 2.69
N MET A 165 5.40 13.59 3.75
CA MET A 165 4.40 12.53 3.81
C MET A 165 2.97 13.09 3.73
N CYS A 166 2.68 14.24 4.37
CA CYS A 166 1.39 14.92 4.22
C CYS A 166 1.12 15.29 2.76
N ARG A 167 2.12 15.86 2.08
CA ARG A 167 2.01 16.22 0.66
C ARG A 167 1.71 14.98 -0.17
N PHE A 168 2.49 13.89 -0.04
CA PHE A 168 2.23 12.66 -0.79
C PHE A 168 0.83 12.09 -0.54
N VAL A 169 0.34 12.11 0.70
CA VAL A 169 -1.02 11.62 1.02
C VAL A 169 -2.10 12.45 0.33
N LEU A 170 -1.89 13.76 0.20
CA LEU A 170 -2.83 14.65 -0.52
C LEU A 170 -2.74 14.40 -2.04
N ASP A 171 -1.51 14.35 -2.57
CA ASP A 171 -1.24 14.20 -4.00
C ASP A 171 -1.65 12.80 -4.51
N VAL A 172 -1.64 11.75 -3.67
CA VAL A 172 -2.14 10.41 -4.02
C VAL A 172 -3.57 10.46 -4.52
N ASN A 173 -4.41 11.28 -3.89
CA ASN A 173 -5.81 11.39 -4.27
C ASN A 173 -6.02 12.07 -5.64
N GLU A 174 -5.08 12.91 -6.06
CA GLU A 174 -5.08 13.59 -7.36
C GLU A 174 -4.45 12.71 -8.45
N GLU A 175 -3.37 12.01 -8.12
CA GLU A 175 -2.55 11.24 -9.09
C GLU A 175 -3.08 9.82 -9.34
N PHE A 176 -3.61 9.15 -8.30
CA PHE A 176 -4.04 7.74 -8.34
C PHE A 176 -5.54 7.55 -8.07
N GLY A 177 -6.28 8.60 -7.80
CA GLY A 177 -7.67 8.63 -7.30
C GLY A 177 -8.81 8.28 -8.25
#